data_f5fcb8725b4280472a465457478e8b37
#
_entry.id   f5fcb8725b4280472a465457478e8b37
#
_cell.length_a   1.000
_cell.length_b   1.000
_cell.length_c   1.000
_cell.angle_alpha   90.00
_cell.angle_beta   90.00
_cell.angle_gamma   90.00
#
_symmetry.space_group_name_H-M   'P 1'
#
loop_
_entity.id
_entity.type
_entity.pdbx_description
1 polymer ?
#
loop_
_entity_poly.entity_id
_entity_poly.type
_entity_poly.pdbx_seq_one_letter_code
_entity_poly.pdbx_strand_id
1 'polypeptide(L)'
;IGSEPILDCDSAGHWRRCMQGHAGSNLVPVLAANRIGLETVEPCEANGGQKSALRFYGSSFIADETGALVADGTRDTEQVLTATFDLDKVEENRMSWGVFRDRRPEWYGEITRQGRGV
;
A
#
# COMPACT_ATOMS: atom_id res chain seq x y z
N ILE A 1 5.67 -3.69 -0.69
CA ILE A 1 5.68 -5.06 -1.20
C ILE A 1 4.83 -5.91 -0.29
N GLY A 2 3.73 -6.43 -0.82
CA GLY A 2 2.85 -7.33 -0.10
C GLY A 2 3.23 -8.79 -0.38
N SER A 3 3.77 -9.45 0.62
CA SER A 3 4.13 -10.87 0.57
C SER A 3 3.85 -11.54 1.90
N GLU A 4 3.66 -12.84 1.85
CA GLU A 4 3.55 -13.67 3.03
C GLU A 4 4.67 -14.69 3.03
N PRO A 5 5.33 -14.92 4.16
CA PRO A 5 6.04 -16.18 4.36
C PRO A 5 5.03 -17.32 4.17
N ILE A 6 5.51 -18.50 3.80
CA ILE A 6 4.65 -19.69 3.70
C ILE A 6 4.22 -20.09 5.13
N LEU A 7 3.29 -19.34 5.65
CA LEU A 7 2.65 -19.57 6.94
C LEU A 7 1.14 -19.48 6.72
N ASP A 8 0.41 -19.92 7.67
CA ASP A 8 -1.04 -19.94 7.67
C ASP A 8 -1.62 -18.53 7.99
N CYS A 9 -1.13 -17.54 7.27
CA CYS A 9 -1.58 -16.14 7.40
C CYS A 9 -1.77 -15.49 6.03
N ASP A 10 -2.69 -14.56 5.95
CA ASP A 10 -2.98 -13.78 4.74
C ASP A 10 -3.15 -12.31 5.10
N SER A 11 -2.14 -11.50 4.87
CA SER A 11 -2.17 -10.07 5.15
C SER A 11 -2.68 -9.21 3.97
N ALA A 12 -3.04 -9.81 2.84
CA ALA A 12 -3.45 -9.04 1.64
C ALA A 12 -4.57 -8.05 1.93
N GLY A 13 -5.60 -8.49 2.67
CA GLY A 13 -6.72 -7.61 3.04
C GLY A 13 -6.31 -6.47 3.97
N HIS A 14 -5.39 -6.72 4.90
CA HIS A 14 -4.84 -5.67 5.76
C HIS A 14 -4.03 -4.65 4.94
N TRP A 15 -3.08 -5.13 4.15
CA TRP A 15 -2.26 -4.29 3.26
C TRP A 15 -3.13 -3.40 2.37
N ARG A 16 -4.16 -3.98 1.73
CA ARG A 16 -5.08 -3.23 0.86
C ARG A 16 -5.81 -2.13 1.60
N ARG A 17 -6.36 -2.41 2.78
CA ARG A 17 -7.07 -1.40 3.59
C ARG A 17 -6.16 -0.25 4.01
N CYS A 18 -4.90 -0.53 4.37
CA CYS A 18 -3.93 0.51 4.68
C CYS A 18 -3.69 1.44 3.49
N MET A 19 -3.49 0.87 2.30
CA MET A 19 -3.24 1.65 1.09
C MET A 19 -4.48 2.47 0.65
N GLN A 20 -5.67 1.88 0.73
CA GLN A 20 -6.93 2.61 0.49
C GLN A 20 -7.13 3.74 1.52
N GLY A 21 -6.74 3.49 2.78
CA GLY A 21 -6.75 4.52 3.81
C GLY A 21 -5.86 5.72 3.47
N HIS A 22 -4.70 5.49 2.86
CA HIS A 22 -3.85 6.58 2.37
C HIS A 22 -4.52 7.38 1.25
N ALA A 23 -5.20 6.72 0.32
CA ALA A 23 -5.94 7.40 -0.74
C ALA A 23 -7.02 8.33 -0.15
N GLY A 24 -7.92 7.78 0.67
CA GLY A 24 -9.02 8.54 1.27
C GLY A 24 -8.56 9.62 2.24
N SER A 25 -7.55 9.36 3.08
CA SER A 25 -7.06 10.33 4.04
C SER A 25 -6.34 11.51 3.41
N ASN A 26 -5.72 11.31 2.25
CA ASN A 26 -4.98 12.35 1.54
C ASN A 26 -5.77 12.92 0.35
N LEU A 27 -6.93 12.36 0.04
CA LEU A 27 -7.77 12.73 -1.10
C LEU A 27 -6.97 12.74 -2.42
N VAL A 28 -6.28 11.63 -2.68
CA VAL A 28 -5.50 11.40 -3.89
C VAL A 28 -5.67 9.97 -4.38
N PRO A 29 -5.68 9.73 -5.70
CA PRO A 29 -5.61 8.38 -6.22
C PRO A 29 -4.34 7.65 -5.76
N VAL A 30 -4.46 6.36 -5.47
CA VAL A 30 -3.34 5.48 -5.11
C VAL A 30 -3.29 4.30 -6.06
N LEU A 31 -2.13 4.10 -6.67
CA LEU A 31 -1.83 2.96 -7.51
C LEU A 31 -0.85 2.05 -6.75
N ALA A 32 -1.26 0.82 -6.51
CA ALA A 32 -0.45 -0.16 -5.81
C ALA A 32 -0.14 -1.34 -6.73
N ALA A 33 1.10 -1.46 -7.15
CA ALA A 33 1.59 -2.60 -7.93
C ALA A 33 2.30 -3.59 -7.00
N ASN A 34 1.93 -4.85 -7.10
CA ASN A 34 2.52 -5.92 -6.33
C ASN A 34 2.92 -7.09 -7.23
N ARG A 35 3.83 -7.91 -6.74
CA ARG A 35 4.32 -9.12 -7.38
C ARG A 35 3.36 -10.28 -7.18
N ILE A 36 3.48 -11.28 -8.02
CA ILE A 36 2.77 -12.57 -7.92
C ILE A 36 3.79 -13.71 -7.82
N GLY A 37 3.33 -14.85 -7.37
CA GLY A 37 4.08 -16.09 -7.40
C GLY A 37 4.84 -16.43 -6.13
N LEU A 38 5.53 -17.55 -6.17
CA LEU A 38 6.34 -18.08 -5.09
C LEU A 38 7.82 -17.88 -5.41
N GLU A 39 8.55 -17.27 -4.50
CA GLU A 39 10.01 -17.15 -4.57
C GLU A 39 10.64 -17.97 -3.47
N THR A 40 11.61 -18.77 -3.83
CA THR A 40 12.40 -19.59 -2.92
C THR A 40 13.84 -19.12 -2.90
N VAL A 41 14.44 -19.13 -1.71
CA VAL A 41 15.87 -18.90 -1.52
C VAL A 41 16.47 -20.21 -1.04
N GLU A 42 17.36 -20.78 -1.86
CA GLU A 42 18.07 -22.00 -1.49
C GLU A 42 19.34 -21.66 -0.72
N PRO A 43 19.71 -22.50 0.28
CA PRO A 43 20.91 -22.29 1.06
C PRO A 43 22.16 -22.32 0.20
N CYS A 44 23.02 -21.31 0.37
CA CYS A 44 24.36 -21.29 -0.22
C CYS A 44 25.31 -20.52 0.72
N GLU A 45 26.62 -20.61 0.46
CA GLU A 45 27.60 -19.91 1.27
C GLU A 45 27.42 -18.39 1.23
N ALA A 46 27.09 -17.83 0.05
CA ALA A 46 26.90 -16.39 -0.15
C ALA A 46 25.72 -15.80 0.66
N ASN A 47 24.73 -16.59 1.02
CA ASN A 47 23.59 -16.14 1.82
C ASN A 47 23.62 -16.67 3.28
N GLY A 48 24.75 -17.19 3.73
CA GLY A 48 24.91 -17.70 5.08
C GLY A 48 24.08 -18.97 5.38
N GLY A 49 23.74 -19.73 4.35
CA GLY A 49 22.94 -20.95 4.48
C GLY A 49 21.44 -20.70 4.69
N GLN A 50 20.96 -19.48 4.41
CA GLN A 50 19.56 -19.12 4.57
C GLN A 50 18.67 -19.92 3.61
N LYS A 51 17.60 -20.51 4.15
CA LYS A 51 16.51 -21.09 3.38
C LYS A 51 15.22 -20.38 3.72
N SER A 52 14.53 -19.88 2.71
CA SER A 52 13.24 -19.22 2.88
C SER A 52 12.38 -19.35 1.64
N ALA A 53 11.09 -19.11 1.80
CA ALA A 53 10.16 -19.00 0.70
C ALA A 53 9.15 -17.89 1.00
N LEU A 54 8.84 -17.07 0.00
CA LEU A 54 7.88 -15.97 0.08
C LEU A 54 6.85 -16.14 -1.02
N ARG A 55 5.59 -16.11 -0.65
CA ARG A 55 4.49 -16.06 -1.61
C ARG A 55 4.01 -14.62 -1.72
N PHE A 56 4.14 -14.06 -2.92
CA PHE A 56 3.58 -12.77 -3.26
C PHE A 56 2.13 -12.95 -3.69
N TYR A 57 1.24 -12.18 -3.11
CA TYR A 57 -0.21 -12.35 -3.31
C TYR A 57 -0.81 -11.41 -4.36
N GLY A 58 0.02 -10.77 -5.21
CA GLY A 58 -0.50 -9.91 -6.25
C GLY A 58 -1.47 -8.86 -5.71
N SER A 59 -2.70 -8.94 -6.15
CA SER A 59 -3.78 -8.05 -5.70
C SER A 59 -3.46 -6.57 -5.93
N SER A 60 -2.72 -6.28 -7.01
CA SER A 60 -2.50 -4.91 -7.46
C SER A 60 -3.82 -4.20 -7.67
N PHE A 61 -3.86 -2.89 -7.42
CA PHE A 61 -5.11 -2.15 -7.56
C PHE A 61 -4.88 -0.67 -7.82
N ILE A 62 -5.94 -0.01 -8.24
CA ILE A 62 -6.04 1.45 -8.31
C ILE A 62 -7.23 1.87 -7.46
N ALA A 63 -7.00 2.79 -6.53
CA ALA A 63 -8.03 3.45 -5.73
C ALA A 63 -8.16 4.91 -6.15
N ASP A 64 -9.38 5.45 -6.13
CA ASP A 64 -9.63 6.86 -6.32
C ASP A 64 -9.32 7.68 -5.06
N GLU A 65 -9.53 8.98 -5.12
CA GLU A 65 -9.27 9.93 -4.03
C GLU A 65 -10.18 9.73 -2.81
N THR A 66 -11.21 8.92 -2.91
CA THR A 66 -12.06 8.55 -1.76
C THR A 66 -11.61 7.24 -1.10
N GLY A 67 -10.65 6.55 -1.71
CA GLY A 67 -10.20 5.23 -1.29
C GLY A 67 -11.01 4.07 -1.89
N ALA A 68 -11.98 4.35 -2.77
CA ALA A 68 -12.73 3.32 -3.46
C ALA A 68 -11.89 2.66 -4.56
N LEU A 69 -12.04 1.34 -4.72
CA LEU A 69 -11.34 0.62 -5.79
C LEU A 69 -11.98 0.91 -7.14
N VAL A 70 -11.20 1.38 -8.10
CA VAL A 70 -11.61 1.62 -9.49
C VAL A 70 -11.02 0.58 -10.46
N ALA A 71 -9.96 -0.10 -10.08
CA ALA A 71 -9.44 -1.27 -10.77
C ALA A 71 -8.84 -2.24 -9.74
N ASP A 72 -9.09 -3.52 -9.93
CA ASP A 72 -8.71 -4.58 -9.00
C ASP A 72 -8.08 -5.77 -9.75
N GLY A 73 -6.86 -6.10 -9.38
CA GLY A 73 -6.10 -7.20 -9.95
C GLY A 73 -6.29 -8.50 -9.16
N THR A 74 -6.04 -9.61 -9.83
CA THR A 74 -6.07 -10.94 -9.23
C THR A 74 -4.82 -11.22 -8.40
N ARG A 75 -4.84 -12.31 -7.64
CA ARG A 75 -3.73 -12.71 -6.76
C ARG A 75 -2.57 -13.37 -7.48
N ASP A 76 -2.81 -13.98 -8.62
CA ASP A 76 -1.92 -14.97 -9.21
C ASP A 76 -1.71 -14.79 -10.73
N THR A 77 -2.33 -13.77 -11.32
CA THR A 77 -2.24 -13.50 -12.76
C THR A 77 -1.55 -12.18 -13.03
N GLU A 78 -0.60 -12.19 -13.96
CA GLU A 78 0.01 -10.98 -14.48
C GLU A 78 -1.02 -10.16 -15.25
N GLN A 79 -1.16 -8.88 -14.90
CA GLN A 79 -2.19 -7.99 -15.45
C GLN A 79 -1.69 -6.56 -15.60
N VAL A 80 -2.28 -5.86 -16.55
CA VAL A 80 -2.18 -4.40 -16.68
C VAL A 80 -3.50 -3.81 -16.24
N LEU A 81 -3.45 -2.94 -15.21
CA LEU A 81 -4.61 -2.18 -14.74
C LEU A 81 -4.50 -0.75 -15.22
N THR A 82 -5.63 -0.18 -15.65
CA THR A 82 -5.71 1.22 -16.08
C THR A 82 -6.90 1.90 -15.45
N ALA A 83 -6.75 3.19 -15.15
CA ALA A 83 -7.83 4.07 -14.73
C ALA A 83 -7.58 5.48 -15.27
N THR A 84 -8.63 6.26 -15.39
CA THR A 84 -8.55 7.67 -15.80
C THR A 84 -9.07 8.55 -14.68
N PHE A 85 -8.32 9.59 -14.34
CA PHE A 85 -8.68 10.56 -13.32
C PHE A 85 -8.72 11.97 -13.90
N ASP A 86 -9.71 12.73 -13.49
CA ASP A 86 -9.75 14.17 -13.69
C ASP A 86 -9.01 14.82 -12.52
N LEU A 87 -7.76 15.22 -12.76
CA LEU A 87 -6.90 15.75 -11.70
C LEU A 87 -7.38 17.11 -11.18
N ASP A 88 -8.06 17.91 -12.00
CA ASP A 88 -8.62 19.19 -11.58
C ASP A 88 -9.73 18.95 -10.54
N LYS A 89 -10.58 17.95 -10.76
CA LYS A 89 -11.60 17.55 -9.78
C LYS A 89 -11.01 16.99 -8.51
N VAL A 90 -9.95 16.20 -8.61
CA VAL A 90 -9.23 15.69 -7.43
C VAL A 90 -8.68 16.85 -6.61
N GLU A 91 -8.06 17.85 -7.26
CA GLU A 91 -7.55 19.05 -6.58
C GLU A 91 -8.66 19.85 -5.93
N GLU A 92 -9.75 20.13 -6.65
CA GLU A 92 -10.92 20.83 -6.11
C GLU A 92 -11.48 20.13 -4.86
N ASN A 93 -11.62 18.80 -4.92
CA ASN A 93 -12.09 18.01 -3.80
C ASN A 93 -11.14 18.09 -2.59
N ARG A 94 -9.84 17.97 -2.80
CA ARG A 94 -8.84 18.14 -1.73
C ARG A 94 -8.89 19.51 -1.09
N MET A 95 -9.05 20.57 -1.89
CA MET A 95 -9.14 21.94 -1.40
C MET A 95 -10.42 22.17 -0.60
N SER A 96 -11.56 21.59 -1.03
CA SER A 96 -12.83 21.73 -0.33
C SER A 96 -12.84 21.07 1.04
N TRP A 97 -12.20 19.90 1.17
CA TRP A 97 -12.05 19.19 2.45
C TRP A 97 -11.05 19.85 3.41
N GLY A 98 -10.12 20.63 2.89
CA GLY A 98 -9.17 21.39 3.70
C GLY A 98 -8.17 20.57 4.50
N VAL A 99 -7.95 19.28 4.19
CA VAL A 99 -7.11 18.35 4.98
C VAL A 99 -5.67 18.84 5.19
N PHE A 100 -5.13 19.61 4.26
CA PHE A 100 -3.79 20.21 4.38
C PHE A 100 -3.81 21.63 4.93
N ARG A 101 -4.82 22.42 4.57
CA ARG A 101 -5.02 23.79 5.07
C ARG A 101 -5.21 23.83 6.57
N ASP A 102 -6.00 22.91 7.10
CA ASP A 102 -6.48 22.92 8.48
C ASP A 102 -5.56 22.14 9.44
N ARG A 103 -4.38 21.73 8.97
CA ARG A 103 -3.36 21.10 9.80
C ARG A 103 -2.87 22.09 10.88
N ARG A 104 -2.49 21.52 12.00
CA ARG A 104 -1.95 22.25 13.17
C ARG A 104 -0.52 21.81 13.45
N PRO A 105 0.46 22.13 12.56
CA PRO A 105 1.84 21.63 12.68
C PRO A 105 2.47 21.99 14.04
N GLU A 106 2.06 23.09 14.64
CA GLU A 106 2.52 23.54 15.95
C GLU A 106 2.21 22.55 17.10
N TRP A 107 1.26 21.64 16.90
CA TRP A 107 0.87 20.63 17.87
C TRP A 107 1.50 19.25 17.62
N TYR A 108 2.21 19.06 16.51
CA TYR A 108 2.70 17.75 16.11
C TYR A 108 4.09 17.40 16.66
N GLY A 109 4.68 18.27 17.49
CA GLY A 109 6.04 18.08 18.02
C GLY A 109 6.26 16.74 18.70
N GLU A 110 5.27 16.22 19.44
CA GLU A 110 5.37 14.93 20.13
C GLU A 110 5.44 13.73 19.17
N ILE A 111 4.82 13.84 17.99
CA ILE A 111 4.83 12.76 16.98
C ILE A 111 6.23 12.55 16.39
N THR A 112 7.06 13.58 16.37
CA THR A 112 8.42 13.54 15.84
C THR A 112 9.47 13.06 16.85
N ARG A 113 9.08 12.88 18.12
CA ARG A 113 9.97 12.36 19.13
C ARG A 113 10.02 10.84 19.06
N GLN A 114 11.22 10.29 19.09
CA GLN A 114 11.37 8.84 19.30
C GLN A 114 10.81 8.50 20.68
N GLY A 115 9.87 7.55 20.71
CA GLY A 115 9.40 6.99 21.97
C GLY A 115 10.61 6.52 22.77
N ARG A 116 10.73 6.91 24.03
CA ARG A 116 11.67 6.27 24.94
C ARG A 116 11.25 4.82 25.00
N GLY A 117 12.10 3.91 24.51
CA GLY A 117 11.84 2.49 24.54
C GLY A 117 11.40 2.07 25.95
N VAL A 118 10.27 1.42 25.98
CA VAL A 118 9.80 0.70 27.18
C VAL A 118 10.51 -0.63 27.21
#